data_1d4c0ae447d061ef3a17f2e1a8d31936
#
_entry.id   1d4c0ae447d061ef3a17f2e1a8d31936
#
_cell.length_a   1.000
_cell.length_b   1.000
_cell.length_c   1.000
_cell.angle_alpha   90.00
_cell.angle_beta   90.00
_cell.angle_gamma   90.00
#
_symmetry.space_group_name_H-M   'P 1'
#
loop_
_entity.id
_entity.type
_entity.pdbx_description
1 polymer ?
#
loop_
_entity_poly.entity_id
_entity_poly.type
_entity_poly.pdbx_seq_one_letter_code
_entity_poly.pdbx_strand_id
1 'polypeptide(L)'
;DNYPTTMIPTDSQELYSHAFHLDLMRGILQKNFWIMEQLSGAVGSWMPMSAMPVPGMIKGYALQAVAHGADAVIHFRWRTAVSGAEMYWHGILDHSNVPGRRYQEFKELGQTIKQLQELDGSEVVNRVALLYSSDNEYGFKLQHQAEGMYYLEQLKCLHDGFTGIGVGVDIIDERASFDGYD
;
A
#
# COMPACT_ATOMS: atom_id res chain seq x y z
N ASP A 1 1.88 -5.10 6.47
CA ASP A 1 2.96 -4.11 6.27
C ASP A 1 2.83 -3.53 4.87
N ASN A 2 2.97 -2.22 4.74
CA ASN A 2 2.89 -1.53 3.46
C ASN A 2 4.16 -0.70 3.23
N TYR A 3 5.05 -1.24 2.42
CA TYR A 3 6.29 -0.60 2.03
C TYR A 3 6.29 -0.32 0.52
N PRO A 4 5.58 0.73 0.08
CA PRO A 4 5.63 1.17 -1.31
C PRO A 4 7.08 1.39 -1.72
N THR A 5 7.39 1.13 -2.98
CA THR A 5 8.75 1.28 -3.46
C THR A 5 9.33 2.64 -3.07
N THR A 6 10.54 2.61 -2.57
CA THR A 6 11.29 3.79 -2.19
C THR A 6 12.25 4.21 -3.30
N MET A 7 12.28 3.47 -4.39
CA MET A 7 12.90 3.94 -5.62
C MET A 7 12.14 5.14 -6.14
N ILE A 8 12.81 6.03 -6.84
CA ILE A 8 12.14 7.14 -7.48
C ILE A 8 11.19 6.54 -8.52
N PRO A 9 9.87 6.72 -8.39
CA PRO A 9 8.95 6.23 -9.39
C PRO A 9 9.28 6.88 -10.72
N THR A 10 9.65 6.09 -11.71
CA THR A 10 9.95 6.59 -13.05
C THR A 10 8.71 6.64 -13.91
N ASP A 11 7.64 5.96 -13.48
CA ASP A 11 6.34 5.97 -14.14
C ASP A 11 5.17 5.75 -13.16
N SER A 12 3.95 5.92 -13.64
CA SER A 12 2.73 5.76 -12.86
C SER A 12 2.41 4.30 -12.50
N GLN A 13 3.05 3.32 -13.12
CA GLN A 13 2.75 1.91 -12.86
C GLN A 13 3.13 1.49 -11.45
N GLU A 14 4.22 2.04 -10.91
CA GLU A 14 4.61 1.76 -9.53
C GLU A 14 3.58 2.23 -8.49
N LEU A 15 2.87 3.32 -8.76
CA LEU A 15 1.81 3.80 -7.88
C LEU A 15 0.61 2.85 -7.86
N TYR A 16 0.24 2.29 -9.01
CA TYR A 16 -0.88 1.35 -9.12
C TYR A 16 -0.57 -0.01 -8.48
N SER A 17 0.67 -0.47 -8.54
CA SER A 17 1.05 -1.77 -7.97
C SER A 17 0.77 -1.88 -6.46
N HIS A 18 0.85 -0.78 -5.73
CA HIS A 18 0.50 -0.72 -4.31
C HIS A 18 -1.00 -0.68 -4.09
N ALA A 19 -1.76 -0.04 -4.98
CA ALA A 19 -3.22 -0.04 -4.95
C ALA A 19 -3.79 -1.46 -4.95
N PHE A 20 -3.22 -2.36 -5.77
CA PHE A 20 -3.61 -3.77 -5.80
C PHE A 20 -3.61 -4.43 -4.42
N HIS A 21 -2.57 -4.23 -3.62
CA HIS A 21 -2.49 -4.85 -2.30
C HIS A 21 -3.47 -4.23 -1.30
N LEU A 22 -3.74 -2.94 -1.41
CA LEU A 22 -4.73 -2.26 -0.57
C LEU A 22 -6.14 -2.77 -0.90
N ASP A 23 -6.48 -2.88 -2.18
CA ASP A 23 -7.77 -3.40 -2.64
C ASP A 23 -7.93 -4.88 -2.31
N LEU A 24 -6.85 -5.67 -2.37
CA LEU A 24 -6.84 -7.06 -1.94
C LEU A 24 -7.16 -7.19 -0.43
N MET A 25 -6.54 -6.37 0.42
CA MET A 25 -6.81 -6.40 1.87
C MET A 25 -8.24 -5.99 2.18
N ARG A 26 -8.77 -4.96 1.53
CA ARG A 26 -10.17 -4.56 1.67
C ARG A 26 -11.12 -5.65 1.19
N GLY A 27 -10.89 -6.19 0.00
CA GLY A 27 -11.77 -7.17 -0.64
C GLY A 27 -11.83 -8.51 0.10
N ILE A 28 -10.71 -9.03 0.62
CA ILE A 28 -10.70 -10.25 1.45
C ILE A 28 -11.52 -10.06 2.73
N LEU A 29 -11.45 -8.89 3.34
CA LEU A 29 -12.19 -8.58 4.55
C LEU A 29 -13.64 -8.16 4.26
N GLN A 30 -13.93 -7.73 3.03
CA GLN A 30 -15.17 -7.05 2.63
C GLN A 30 -15.53 -5.88 3.57
N LYS A 31 -14.53 -5.15 4.02
CA LYS A 31 -14.63 -3.97 4.90
C LYS A 31 -13.32 -3.20 4.93
N ASN A 32 -13.37 -2.00 5.49
CA ASN A 32 -12.19 -1.19 5.77
C ASN A 32 -11.15 -1.94 6.60
N PHE A 33 -9.90 -1.51 6.53
CA PHE A 33 -8.76 -2.17 7.15
C PHE A 33 -7.81 -1.15 7.80
N TRP A 34 -6.86 -1.64 8.57
CA TRP A 34 -5.78 -0.84 9.14
C TRP A 34 -4.45 -1.26 8.55
N ILE A 35 -3.62 -0.29 8.18
CA ILE A 35 -2.22 -0.53 7.89
C ILE A 35 -1.46 -0.46 9.21
N MET A 36 -1.04 -1.62 9.70
CA MET A 36 -0.36 -1.75 10.97
C MET A 36 1.11 -1.33 10.90
N GLU A 37 1.67 -1.27 9.70
CA GLU A 37 3.03 -0.80 9.48
C GLU A 37 3.17 -0.18 8.09
N GLN A 38 3.53 1.10 8.06
CA GLN A 38 3.77 1.89 6.85
C GLN A 38 5.17 2.52 6.94
N LEU A 39 5.91 2.55 5.85
CA LEU A 39 7.22 3.19 5.81
C LEU A 39 7.18 4.67 6.25
N SER A 40 8.24 5.12 6.93
CA SER A 40 8.46 6.53 7.30
C SER A 40 9.65 7.16 6.59
N GLY A 41 10.46 6.38 5.88
CA GLY A 41 11.66 6.83 5.20
C GLY A 41 12.32 5.71 4.42
N ALA A 42 13.57 5.85 4.07
CA ALA A 42 14.32 4.79 3.44
C ALA A 42 14.40 3.56 4.34
N VAL A 43 14.31 2.38 3.73
CA VAL A 43 14.43 1.10 4.41
C VAL A 43 15.78 0.46 4.09
N GLY A 44 16.37 -0.18 5.09
CA GLY A 44 17.66 -0.84 4.99
C GLY A 44 17.77 -1.91 6.08
N SER A 45 18.92 -2.17 6.61
CA SER A 45 19.23 -3.13 7.66
C SER A 45 19.55 -4.52 7.12
N TRP A 46 18.60 -5.42 6.98
CA TRP A 46 18.83 -6.77 6.44
C TRP A 46 18.64 -6.88 4.91
N MET A 47 18.39 -5.78 4.27
CA MET A 47 18.29 -5.67 2.80
C MET A 47 19.12 -4.46 2.33
N PRO A 48 19.45 -4.35 1.04
CA PRO A 48 20.08 -3.15 0.51
C PRO A 48 19.25 -1.90 0.83
N MET A 49 19.94 -0.83 1.22
CA MET A 49 19.26 0.42 1.54
C MET A 49 18.58 0.98 0.30
N SER A 50 17.29 1.25 0.42
CA SER A 50 16.52 1.92 -0.63
C SER A 50 16.76 3.42 -0.66
N ALA A 51 16.36 4.06 -1.74
CA ALA A 51 16.31 5.51 -1.81
C ALA A 51 15.32 6.09 -0.80
N MET A 52 15.61 7.29 -0.31
CA MET A 52 14.67 8.04 0.51
C MET A 52 13.45 8.44 -0.35
N PRO A 53 12.20 8.26 0.12
CA PRO A 53 11.04 8.75 -0.60
C PRO A 53 11.17 10.23 -0.97
N VAL A 54 10.87 10.56 -2.21
CA VAL A 54 10.92 11.96 -2.67
C VAL A 54 9.89 12.81 -1.90
N PRO A 55 10.08 14.13 -1.84
CA PRO A 55 9.15 15.02 -1.15
C PRO A 55 7.69 14.81 -1.62
N GLY A 56 6.79 14.67 -0.67
CA GLY A 56 5.35 14.43 -0.91
C GLY A 56 4.94 12.97 -1.01
N MET A 57 5.87 12.03 -1.26
CA MET A 57 5.52 10.63 -1.46
C MET A 57 5.04 9.92 -0.18
N ILE A 58 5.59 10.24 0.98
CA ILE A 58 5.12 9.68 2.26
C ILE A 58 3.65 10.07 2.49
N LYS A 59 3.34 11.34 2.27
CA LYS A 59 1.96 11.84 2.32
C LYS A 59 1.09 11.18 1.25
N GLY A 60 1.60 11.03 0.02
CA GLY A 60 0.92 10.37 -1.09
C GLY A 60 0.53 8.93 -0.76
N TYR A 61 1.45 8.13 -0.22
CA TYR A 61 1.19 6.75 0.18
C TYR A 61 0.14 6.63 1.28
N ALA A 62 0.18 7.52 2.28
CA ALA A 62 -0.82 7.52 3.34
C ALA A 62 -2.22 7.90 2.81
N LEU A 63 -2.31 8.90 1.94
CA LEU A 63 -3.57 9.32 1.32
C LEU A 63 -4.09 8.28 0.35
N GLN A 64 -3.22 7.59 -0.40
CA GLN A 64 -3.60 6.44 -1.22
C GLN A 64 -4.23 5.34 -0.36
N ALA A 65 -3.60 5.00 0.77
CA ALA A 65 -4.16 4.00 1.68
C ALA A 65 -5.56 4.38 2.18
N VAL A 66 -5.76 5.64 2.58
CA VAL A 66 -7.09 6.15 2.99
C VAL A 66 -8.08 6.08 1.83
N ALA A 67 -7.70 6.47 0.63
CA ALA A 67 -8.56 6.41 -0.56
C ALA A 67 -8.97 4.97 -0.92
N HIS A 68 -8.17 3.98 -0.55
CA HIS A 68 -8.47 2.55 -0.73
C HIS A 68 -9.13 1.89 0.49
N GLY A 69 -9.58 2.68 1.49
CA GLY A 69 -10.37 2.19 2.62
C GLY A 69 -9.56 1.86 3.88
N ALA A 70 -8.38 2.45 4.06
CA ALA A 70 -7.68 2.33 5.33
C ALA A 70 -8.25 3.32 6.36
N ASP A 71 -8.80 2.81 7.47
CA ASP A 71 -9.26 3.63 8.60
C ASP A 71 -8.09 4.12 9.48
N ALA A 72 -6.95 3.43 9.43
CA ALA A 72 -5.77 3.83 10.17
C ALA A 72 -4.48 3.46 9.41
N VAL A 73 -3.50 4.35 9.53
CA VAL A 73 -2.14 4.13 9.00
C VAL A 73 -1.13 4.35 10.11
N ILE A 74 -0.47 3.29 10.53
CA ILE A 74 0.55 3.30 11.58
C ILE A 74 1.92 3.29 10.93
N HIS A 75 2.71 4.32 11.21
CA HIS A 75 4.02 4.48 10.57
C HIS A 75 5.15 3.87 11.39
N PHE A 76 5.99 3.08 10.77
CA PHE A 76 7.23 2.61 11.32
C PHE A 76 8.39 3.46 10.78
N ARG A 77 8.99 4.29 11.57
CA ARG A 77 8.81 4.52 13.01
C ARG A 77 8.98 6.01 13.35
N TRP A 78 8.73 6.37 14.61
CA TRP A 78 8.90 7.75 15.07
C TRP A 78 10.33 8.26 14.91
N ARG A 79 11.31 7.52 15.39
CA ARG A 79 12.73 7.88 15.34
C ARG A 79 13.61 6.76 14.87
N THR A 80 14.57 7.07 14.01
CA THR A 80 15.60 6.13 13.56
C THR A 80 16.44 5.66 14.75
N ALA A 81 16.62 4.35 14.89
CA ALA A 81 17.44 3.77 15.94
C ALA A 81 18.92 4.15 15.74
N VAL A 82 19.60 4.48 16.83
CA VAL A 82 21.02 4.87 16.78
C VAL A 82 21.97 3.67 16.87
N SER A 83 21.44 2.48 17.12
CA SER A 83 22.19 1.23 17.20
C SER A 83 21.25 0.02 16.96
N GLY A 84 21.83 -1.15 16.77
CA GLY A 84 21.09 -2.39 16.56
C GLY A 84 20.86 -2.72 15.10
N ALA A 85 20.14 -3.85 14.86
CA ALA A 85 19.97 -4.40 13.52
C ALA A 85 19.19 -3.48 12.56
N GLU A 86 18.36 -2.59 13.09
CA GLU A 86 17.50 -1.72 12.30
C GLU A 86 17.94 -0.25 12.28
N MET A 87 19.22 0.01 12.50
CA MET A 87 19.74 1.38 12.53
C MET A 87 19.63 2.12 11.18
N TYR A 88 19.43 1.40 10.09
CA TYR A 88 19.21 1.97 8.76
C TYR A 88 17.73 1.95 8.32
N TRP A 89 16.81 1.61 9.22
CA TRP A 89 15.38 1.75 8.98
C TRP A 89 14.91 3.13 9.44
N HIS A 90 14.74 4.04 8.49
CA HIS A 90 14.59 5.46 8.80
C HIS A 90 13.19 5.80 9.30
N GLY A 91 13.14 6.44 10.47
CA GLY A 91 11.92 6.95 11.07
C GLY A 91 11.53 8.35 10.58
N ILE A 92 10.49 8.90 11.16
CA ILE A 92 10.05 10.29 10.94
C ILE A 92 11.17 11.26 11.32
N LEU A 93 11.83 11.01 12.44
CA LEU A 93 13.06 11.71 12.87
C LEU A 93 14.29 10.86 12.53
N ASP A 94 15.35 11.52 12.08
CA ASP A 94 16.63 10.87 11.81
C ASP A 94 17.41 10.54 13.08
N HIS A 95 18.60 9.94 12.92
CA HIS A 95 19.53 9.63 14.00
C HIS A 95 19.84 10.85 14.88
N SER A 96 19.96 12.04 14.29
CA SER A 96 20.19 13.30 14.99
C SER A 96 19.03 13.75 15.88
N ASN A 97 17.84 13.15 15.72
CA ASN A 97 16.61 13.55 16.40
C ASN A 97 16.19 15.02 16.12
N VAL A 98 16.69 15.61 15.05
CA VAL A 98 16.33 16.97 14.62
C VAL A 98 15.16 16.88 13.63
N PRO A 99 14.09 17.67 13.81
CA PRO A 99 12.96 17.73 12.87
C PRO A 99 13.45 18.20 11.49
N GLY A 100 13.43 17.28 10.52
CA GLY A 100 13.81 17.55 9.14
C GLY A 100 12.60 17.55 8.19
N ARG A 101 12.87 17.38 6.89
CA ARG A 101 11.86 17.38 5.83
C ARG A 101 10.71 16.38 6.12
N ARG A 102 11.04 15.13 6.47
CA ARG A 102 10.03 14.11 6.74
C ARG A 102 9.10 14.49 7.89
N TYR A 103 9.63 15.05 8.95
CA TYR A 103 8.83 15.54 10.08
C TYR A 103 7.82 16.61 9.63
N GLN A 104 8.22 17.54 8.77
CA GLN A 104 7.31 18.56 8.23
C GLN A 104 6.23 17.93 7.34
N GLU A 105 6.60 16.97 6.50
CA GLU A 105 5.67 16.22 5.66
C GLU A 105 4.63 15.45 6.49
N PHE A 106 5.03 14.80 7.59
CA PHE A 106 4.11 14.16 8.52
C PHE A 106 3.19 15.15 9.24
N LYS A 107 3.71 16.33 9.58
CA LYS A 107 2.89 17.40 10.16
C LYS A 107 1.81 17.87 9.16
N GLU A 108 2.17 18.04 7.91
CA GLU A 108 1.24 18.40 6.83
C GLU A 108 0.23 17.27 6.57
N LEU A 109 0.68 16.02 6.58
CA LEU A 109 -0.21 14.86 6.49
C LEU A 109 -1.26 14.89 7.60
N GLY A 110 -0.86 15.09 8.85
CA GLY A 110 -1.78 15.19 9.98
C GLY A 110 -2.81 16.33 9.82
N GLN A 111 -2.41 17.46 9.24
CA GLN A 111 -3.33 18.55 8.91
C GLN A 111 -4.32 18.17 7.80
N THR A 112 -3.83 17.47 6.76
CA THR A 112 -4.68 17.00 5.66
C THR A 112 -5.69 15.98 6.14
N ILE A 113 -5.29 15.00 6.96
CA ILE A 113 -6.21 14.00 7.53
C ILE A 113 -7.32 14.67 8.35
N LYS A 114 -7.00 15.71 9.13
CA LYS A 114 -8.04 16.47 9.85
C LYS A 114 -9.04 17.16 8.91
N GLN A 115 -8.63 17.58 7.72
CA GLN A 115 -9.54 18.16 6.73
C GLN A 115 -10.43 17.10 6.06
N LEU A 116 -10.00 15.83 6.06
CA LEU A 116 -10.73 14.68 5.52
C LEU A 116 -11.63 14.00 6.57
N GLN A 117 -11.88 14.65 7.69
CA GLN A 117 -12.66 14.11 8.82
C GLN A 117 -14.08 13.66 8.43
N GLU A 118 -14.62 14.22 7.35
CA GLU A 118 -15.93 13.84 6.81
C GLU A 118 -15.95 12.41 6.22
N LEU A 119 -14.77 11.85 5.93
CA LEU A 119 -14.62 10.47 5.44
C LEU A 119 -14.58 9.44 6.57
N ASP A 120 -14.54 9.86 7.81
CA ASP A 120 -14.51 8.95 8.96
C ASP A 120 -15.75 8.05 8.97
N GLY A 121 -15.53 6.73 8.99
CA GLY A 121 -16.59 5.73 8.89
C GLY A 121 -17.21 5.56 7.51
N SER A 122 -16.67 6.19 6.45
CA SER A 122 -17.09 5.92 5.07
C SER A 122 -16.51 4.59 4.57
N GLU A 123 -17.20 3.98 3.61
CA GLU A 123 -16.76 2.76 2.95
C GLU A 123 -16.48 3.02 1.47
N VAL A 124 -15.48 2.31 0.93
CA VAL A 124 -15.24 2.30 -0.51
C VAL A 124 -16.24 1.35 -1.15
N VAL A 125 -16.97 1.84 -2.15
CA VAL A 125 -17.96 1.05 -2.90
C VAL A 125 -17.49 0.91 -4.35
N ASN A 126 -17.18 -0.31 -4.75
CA ASN A 126 -16.84 -0.66 -6.12
C ASN A 126 -17.91 -1.57 -6.73
N ARG A 127 -18.03 -1.50 -8.06
CA ARG A 127 -19.00 -2.34 -8.83
C ARG A 127 -18.30 -3.46 -9.60
N VAL A 128 -16.96 -3.48 -9.59
CA VAL A 128 -16.15 -4.52 -10.24
C VAL A 128 -15.40 -5.30 -9.19
N ALA A 129 -15.44 -6.61 -9.29
CA ALA A 129 -14.64 -7.52 -8.47
C ALA A 129 -13.73 -8.38 -9.34
N LEU A 130 -12.50 -8.58 -8.87
CA LEU A 130 -11.58 -9.62 -9.36
C LEU A 130 -11.53 -10.75 -8.34
N LEU A 131 -11.64 -11.97 -8.81
CA LEU A 131 -11.54 -13.15 -7.96
C LEU A 131 -10.09 -13.53 -7.70
N TYR A 132 -9.73 -13.58 -6.42
CA TYR A 132 -8.49 -14.14 -5.94
C TYR A 132 -8.73 -15.51 -5.32
N SER A 133 -7.92 -16.49 -5.71
CA SER A 133 -7.90 -17.83 -5.13
C SER A 133 -6.48 -18.18 -4.70
N SER A 134 -6.29 -18.39 -3.41
CA SER A 134 -5.01 -18.83 -2.86
C SER A 134 -4.63 -20.22 -3.36
N ASP A 135 -5.60 -21.09 -3.59
CA ASP A 135 -5.37 -22.44 -4.12
C ASP A 135 -4.84 -22.38 -5.56
N ASN A 136 -5.39 -21.49 -6.38
CA ASN A 136 -4.86 -21.25 -7.72
C ASN A 136 -3.44 -20.65 -7.67
N GLU A 137 -3.18 -19.70 -6.78
CA GLU A 137 -1.84 -19.14 -6.62
C GLU A 137 -0.82 -20.22 -6.27
N TYR A 138 -1.14 -21.10 -5.32
CA TYR A 138 -0.27 -22.23 -4.95
C TYR A 138 -0.16 -23.23 -6.09
N GLY A 139 -1.27 -23.56 -6.76
CA GLY A 139 -1.27 -24.47 -7.90
C GLY A 139 -0.35 -24.00 -9.02
N PHE A 140 -0.43 -22.73 -9.40
CA PHE A 140 0.44 -22.14 -10.42
C PHE A 140 1.92 -22.04 -9.98
N LYS A 141 2.19 -21.82 -8.69
CA LYS A 141 3.55 -21.86 -8.15
C LYS A 141 4.17 -23.27 -8.18
N LEU A 142 3.36 -24.30 -7.94
CA LEU A 142 3.83 -25.70 -7.96
C LEU A 142 3.99 -26.24 -9.39
N GLN A 143 3.11 -25.83 -10.29
CA GLN A 143 3.12 -26.30 -11.68
C GLN A 143 2.83 -25.14 -12.63
N HIS A 144 3.88 -24.52 -13.12
CA HIS A 144 3.77 -23.46 -14.12
C HIS A 144 3.24 -24.02 -15.43
N GLN A 145 2.19 -23.41 -15.97
CA GLN A 145 1.61 -23.81 -17.25
C GLN A 145 2.40 -23.26 -18.46
N ALA A 146 3.02 -22.09 -18.27
CA ALA A 146 3.89 -21.45 -19.26
C ALA A 146 4.95 -20.60 -18.57
N GLU A 147 6.08 -20.39 -19.24
CA GLU A 147 7.12 -19.48 -18.76
C GLU A 147 6.56 -18.05 -18.66
N GLY A 148 6.83 -17.37 -17.54
CA GLY A 148 6.37 -16.01 -17.28
C GLY A 148 4.88 -15.89 -16.90
N MET A 149 4.15 -16.99 -16.79
CA MET A 149 2.75 -16.99 -16.38
C MET A 149 2.62 -17.14 -14.86
N TYR A 150 2.45 -16.03 -14.18
CA TYR A 150 2.22 -15.98 -12.72
C TYR A 150 0.80 -15.50 -12.43
N TYR A 151 0.06 -16.26 -11.63
CA TYR A 151 -1.34 -15.97 -11.31
C TYR A 151 -1.55 -14.55 -10.76
N LEU A 152 -0.73 -14.16 -9.78
CA LEU A 152 -0.85 -12.86 -9.15
C LEU A 152 -0.52 -11.71 -10.12
N GLU A 153 0.43 -11.90 -11.03
CA GLU A 153 0.78 -10.90 -12.04
C GLU A 153 -0.35 -10.71 -13.07
N GLN A 154 -1.10 -11.76 -13.38
CA GLN A 154 -2.27 -11.64 -14.24
C GLN A 154 -3.39 -10.83 -13.56
N LEU A 155 -3.64 -11.07 -12.27
CA LEU A 155 -4.60 -10.28 -11.50
C LEU A 155 -4.19 -8.81 -11.40
N LYS A 156 -2.91 -8.53 -11.15
CA LYS A 156 -2.38 -7.17 -11.14
C LYS A 156 -2.58 -6.47 -12.48
N CYS A 157 -2.30 -7.16 -13.58
CA CYS A 157 -2.50 -6.62 -14.92
C CYS A 157 -3.96 -6.24 -15.18
N LEU A 158 -4.90 -7.07 -14.76
CA LEU A 158 -6.34 -6.76 -14.85
C LEU A 158 -6.73 -5.58 -13.95
N HIS A 159 -6.26 -5.58 -12.72
CA HIS A 159 -6.47 -4.48 -11.78
C HIS A 159 -5.95 -3.16 -12.34
N ASP A 160 -4.73 -3.14 -12.85
CA ASP A 160 -4.10 -1.96 -13.45
C ASP A 160 -4.89 -1.47 -14.67
N GLY A 161 -5.45 -2.40 -15.46
CA GLY A 161 -6.31 -2.08 -16.60
C GLY A 161 -7.57 -1.32 -16.18
N PHE A 162 -8.26 -1.76 -15.13
CA PHE A 162 -9.44 -1.09 -14.60
C PHE A 162 -9.10 0.24 -13.93
N THR A 163 -8.10 0.24 -13.04
CA THR A 163 -7.70 1.47 -12.33
C THR A 163 -7.16 2.53 -13.27
N GLY A 164 -6.48 2.12 -14.35
CA GLY A 164 -5.96 3.01 -15.38
C GLY A 164 -7.05 3.77 -16.15
N ILE A 165 -8.27 3.25 -16.19
CA ILE A 165 -9.44 3.94 -16.77
C ILE A 165 -10.35 4.57 -15.70
N GLY A 166 -9.90 4.62 -14.44
CA GLY A 166 -10.63 5.24 -13.34
C GLY A 166 -11.75 4.38 -12.74
N VAL A 167 -11.72 3.06 -12.95
CA VAL A 167 -12.68 2.12 -12.37
C VAL A 167 -12.08 1.49 -11.12
N GLY A 168 -12.73 1.69 -9.97
CA GLY A 168 -12.36 1.04 -8.72
C GLY A 168 -12.69 -0.45 -8.75
N VAL A 169 -11.84 -1.25 -8.10
CA VAL A 169 -11.92 -2.72 -8.12
C VAL A 169 -11.76 -3.26 -6.71
N ASP A 170 -12.59 -4.23 -6.34
CA ASP A 170 -12.34 -5.08 -5.18
C ASP A 170 -11.69 -6.40 -5.62
N ILE A 171 -10.77 -6.91 -4.82
CA ILE A 171 -10.16 -8.22 -5.07
C ILE A 171 -10.67 -9.16 -3.98
N ILE A 172 -11.63 -9.99 -4.32
CA ILE A 172 -12.38 -10.80 -3.36
C ILE A 172 -11.99 -12.27 -3.43
N ASP A 173 -12.11 -12.96 -2.29
CA ASP A 173 -11.95 -14.41 -2.20
C ASP A 173 -13.14 -15.12 -2.86
N GLU A 174 -12.93 -16.29 -3.40
CA GLU A 174 -13.96 -17.12 -4.04
C GLU A 174 -15.14 -17.49 -3.13
N ARG A 175 -14.99 -17.33 -1.81
CA ARG A 175 -16.02 -17.58 -0.80
C ARG A 175 -16.77 -16.30 -0.37
N ALA A 176 -16.37 -15.15 -0.90
CA ALA A 176 -17.00 -13.88 -0.59
C ALA A 176 -18.39 -13.77 -1.25
N SER A 177 -19.22 -12.85 -0.76
CA SER A 177 -20.46 -12.49 -1.46
C SER A 177 -20.14 -11.73 -2.74
N PHE A 178 -20.88 -12.05 -3.78
CA PHE A 178 -20.83 -11.35 -5.07
C PHE A 178 -21.93 -10.29 -5.20
N ASP A 179 -22.75 -10.12 -4.16
CA ASP A 179 -23.83 -9.15 -4.16
C ASP A 179 -23.29 -7.72 -4.28
N GLY A 180 -23.84 -6.95 -5.20
CA GLY A 180 -23.44 -5.55 -5.42
C GLY A 180 -22.39 -5.33 -6.51
N TYR A 181 -21.83 -6.38 -7.08
CA TYR A 181 -20.97 -6.30 -8.26
C TYR A 181 -21.77 -6.51 -9.55
N ASP A 182 -21.29 -5.90 -10.66
CA ASP A 182 -21.92 -5.95 -11.99
C ASP A 182 -21.44 -7.15 -12.83
#